data_0a0aa777264eccdc400d4adafd2e4113
#
_entry.id   0a0aa777264eccdc400d4adafd2e4113
#
_cell.length_a   1.000
_cell.length_b   1.000
_cell.length_c   1.000
_cell.angle_alpha   90.00
_cell.angle_beta   90.00
_cell.angle_gamma   90.00
#
_symmetry.space_group_name_H-M   'P 1'
#
loop_
_entity.id
_entity.type
_entity.pdbx_description
1 polymer ?
#
loop_
_entity_poly.entity_id
_entity_poly.type
_entity_poly.pdbx_seq_one_letter_code
_entity_poly.pdbx_strand_id
1 'polypeptide(L)'
;MLFRSLDYMQTEPAGLIFTNLVDFDMKYGHRRDTLGYKNALEEFDAWLPKLYAQMTDEDILIVDADHGCDPTFKGTDHTREYIPILMYGKGLKQGTDLGTRPTFADIGKTVEEYLLGSCVDDEKAIGKSFLQDIM
;
A
#
# COMPACT_ATOMS: atom_id res chain seq x y z
N MET A 1 11.28 6.41 -8.86
CA MET A 1 10.70 6.36 -7.50
C MET A 1 11.11 5.09 -6.77
N LEU A 2 10.83 3.92 -7.31
CA LEU A 2 11.09 2.63 -6.67
C LEU A 2 12.53 2.45 -6.12
N PHE A 3 13.55 2.90 -6.84
CA PHE A 3 14.93 2.80 -6.37
C PHE A 3 15.23 3.68 -5.14
N ARG A 4 14.60 4.85 -5.02
CA ARG A 4 14.77 5.71 -3.85
C ARG A 4 14.20 5.12 -2.57
N SER A 5 13.11 4.35 -2.66
CA SER A 5 12.56 3.66 -1.49
C SER A 5 13.57 2.67 -0.90
N LEU A 6 14.30 1.93 -1.76
CA LEU A 6 15.37 1.03 -1.32
C LEU A 6 16.53 1.77 -0.63
N ASP A 7 16.90 2.94 -1.17
CA ASP A 7 17.97 3.76 -0.58
C ASP A 7 17.56 4.25 0.83
N TYR A 8 16.32 4.69 1.00
CA TYR A 8 15.80 5.14 2.30
C TYR A 8 15.76 4.00 3.32
N MET A 9 15.35 2.79 2.92
CA MET A 9 15.36 1.63 3.82
C MET A 9 16.74 1.31 4.38
N GLN A 10 17.81 1.65 3.65
CA GLN A 10 19.18 1.42 4.10
C GLN A 10 19.71 2.52 5.03
N THR A 11 19.13 3.72 4.98
CA THR A 11 19.66 4.89 5.68
C THR A 11 18.88 5.23 6.94
N GLU A 12 17.60 4.89 7.00
CA GLU A 12 16.72 5.24 8.12
C GLU A 12 16.40 4.00 8.97
N PRO A 13 16.68 4.04 10.29
CA PRO A 13 16.56 2.87 11.15
C PRO A 13 15.11 2.49 11.48
N ALA A 14 14.18 3.45 11.43
CA ALA A 14 12.75 3.21 11.68
C ALA A 14 11.90 4.37 11.16
N GLY A 15 10.66 4.12 10.77
CA GLY A 15 9.70 5.14 10.35
C GLY A 15 8.80 4.68 9.23
N LEU A 16 8.10 5.63 8.62
CA LEU A 16 7.19 5.41 7.50
C LEU A 16 7.84 5.88 6.19
N ILE A 17 8.00 4.97 5.24
CA ILE A 17 8.35 5.29 3.86
C ILE A 17 7.07 5.24 3.02
N PHE A 18 6.56 6.39 2.62
CA PHE A 18 5.39 6.50 1.75
C PHE A 18 5.82 6.78 0.31
N THR A 19 5.44 5.90 -0.61
CA THR A 19 5.79 6.03 -2.04
C THR A 19 4.54 6.00 -2.89
N ASN A 20 4.26 7.09 -3.60
CA ASN A 20 3.14 7.15 -4.56
C ASN A 20 3.64 6.87 -5.98
N LEU A 21 3.09 5.82 -6.61
CA LEU A 21 3.41 5.41 -7.98
C LEU A 21 2.45 6.07 -8.98
N VAL A 22 2.53 7.39 -9.10
CA VAL A 22 1.60 8.26 -9.83
C VAL A 22 1.36 7.89 -11.31
N ASP A 23 2.24 7.12 -11.93
CA ASP A 23 2.14 6.76 -13.34
C ASP A 23 0.93 5.85 -13.64
N PHE A 24 0.52 5.04 -12.67
CA PHE A 24 -0.67 4.20 -12.78
C PHE A 24 -1.91 5.03 -13.09
N ASP A 25 -2.08 6.12 -12.40
CA ASP A 25 -3.18 7.05 -12.61
C ASP A 25 -2.92 7.99 -13.80
N MET A 26 -1.84 8.77 -13.74
CA MET A 26 -1.59 9.87 -14.66
C MET A 26 -1.29 9.43 -16.09
N LYS A 27 -0.52 8.35 -16.27
CA LYS A 27 -0.09 7.91 -17.61
C LYS A 27 -1.02 6.87 -18.20
N TYR A 28 -1.56 5.98 -17.35
CA TYR A 28 -2.28 4.81 -17.85
C TYR A 28 -3.77 4.86 -17.51
N GLY A 29 -4.14 5.26 -16.31
CA GLY A 29 -5.51 5.33 -15.83
C GLY A 29 -6.33 6.36 -16.59
N HIS A 30 -6.02 7.63 -16.48
CA HIS A 30 -6.72 8.73 -17.15
C HIS A 30 -6.66 8.64 -18.68
N ARG A 31 -5.67 7.99 -19.23
CA ARG A 31 -5.50 7.82 -20.69
C ARG A 31 -6.11 6.53 -21.24
N ARG A 32 -6.66 5.71 -20.35
CA ARG A 32 -7.22 4.39 -20.71
C ARG A 32 -6.23 3.51 -21.50
N ASP A 33 -4.95 3.65 -21.17
CA ASP A 33 -3.89 2.81 -21.70
C ASP A 33 -3.81 1.50 -20.91
N THR A 34 -4.70 0.59 -21.24
CA THR A 34 -4.81 -0.72 -20.58
C THR A 34 -3.52 -1.53 -20.69
N LEU A 35 -2.85 -1.45 -21.84
CA LEU A 35 -1.59 -2.17 -22.04
C LEU A 35 -0.46 -1.57 -21.22
N GLY A 36 -0.36 -0.23 -21.18
CA GLY A 36 0.60 0.47 -20.34
C GLY A 36 0.36 0.20 -18.86
N TYR A 37 -0.89 0.17 -18.41
CA TYR A 37 -1.27 -0.18 -17.03
C TYR A 37 -0.81 -1.60 -16.66
N LYS A 38 -1.11 -2.58 -17.52
CA LYS A 38 -0.65 -3.96 -17.37
C LYS A 38 0.88 -4.04 -17.27
N ASN A 39 1.58 -3.41 -18.19
CA ASN A 39 3.05 -3.46 -18.21
C ASN A 39 3.65 -2.82 -16.95
N ALA A 40 3.05 -1.75 -16.43
CA ALA A 40 3.47 -1.11 -15.19
C ALA A 40 3.25 -2.02 -13.96
N LEU A 41 2.16 -2.79 -13.91
CA LEU A 41 1.94 -3.81 -12.88
C LEU A 41 3.01 -4.91 -12.94
N GLU A 42 3.30 -5.42 -14.14
CA GLU A 42 4.34 -6.45 -14.33
C GLU A 42 5.73 -5.93 -13.96
N GLU A 43 6.05 -4.66 -14.26
CA GLU A 43 7.31 -4.03 -13.86
C GLU A 43 7.40 -3.89 -12.34
N PHE A 44 6.32 -3.48 -11.68
CA PHE A 44 6.25 -3.38 -10.24
C PHE A 44 6.41 -4.77 -9.58
N ASP A 45 5.69 -5.77 -10.07
CA ASP A 45 5.80 -7.16 -9.58
C ASP A 45 7.23 -7.71 -9.71
N ALA A 46 7.87 -7.49 -10.86
CA ALA A 46 9.25 -7.89 -11.09
C ALA A 46 10.27 -7.16 -10.19
N TRP A 47 9.92 -5.98 -9.67
CA TRP A 47 10.73 -5.21 -8.74
C TRP A 47 10.57 -5.66 -7.28
N LEU A 48 9.40 -6.16 -6.87
CA LEU A 48 9.10 -6.55 -5.48
C LEU A 48 10.13 -7.50 -4.85
N PRO A 49 10.71 -8.50 -5.54
CA PRO A 49 11.75 -9.34 -4.96
C PRO A 49 12.98 -8.57 -4.45
N LYS A 50 13.31 -7.43 -5.06
CA LYS A 50 14.42 -6.58 -4.61
C LYS A 50 14.10 -5.88 -3.29
N LEU A 51 12.83 -5.48 -3.11
CA LEU A 51 12.34 -4.92 -1.87
C LEU A 51 12.34 -5.99 -0.76
N TYR A 52 11.75 -7.15 -1.04
CA TYR A 52 11.69 -8.27 -0.07
C TYR A 52 13.07 -8.70 0.44
N ALA A 53 14.08 -8.67 -0.44
CA ALA A 53 15.45 -9.03 -0.07
C ALA A 53 16.10 -8.05 0.93
N GLN A 54 15.59 -6.80 1.00
CA GLN A 54 16.11 -5.77 1.92
C GLN A 54 15.29 -5.65 3.21
N MET A 55 14.07 -6.20 3.22
CA MET A 55 13.20 -6.16 4.40
C MET A 55 13.76 -7.01 5.54
N THR A 56 13.74 -6.44 6.72
CA THR A 56 14.02 -7.13 7.99
C THR A 56 12.76 -7.81 8.53
N ASP A 57 12.87 -8.45 9.70
CA ASP A 57 11.72 -9.07 10.36
C ASP A 57 10.76 -8.04 10.99
N GLU A 58 11.22 -6.79 11.14
CA GLU A 58 10.45 -5.67 11.68
C GLU A 58 9.77 -4.82 10.59
N ASP A 59 10.01 -5.09 9.30
CA ASP A 59 9.43 -4.30 8.22
C ASP A 59 8.07 -4.85 7.77
N ILE A 60 7.13 -3.94 7.57
CA ILE A 60 5.81 -4.22 6.97
C ILE A 60 5.66 -3.44 5.68
N LEU A 61 5.45 -4.13 4.59
CA LEU A 61 5.03 -3.54 3.32
C LEU A 61 3.50 -3.53 3.24
N ILE A 62 2.94 -2.38 2.91
CA ILE A 62 1.53 -2.22 2.56
C ILE A 62 1.46 -1.73 1.11
N VAL A 63 0.71 -2.42 0.27
CA VAL A 63 0.39 -2.01 -1.10
C VAL A 63 -1.10 -1.77 -1.17
N ASP A 64 -1.47 -0.56 -1.49
CA ASP A 64 -2.86 -0.12 -1.62
C ASP A 64 -3.04 0.83 -2.81
N ALA A 65 -4.22 1.39 -2.97
CA ALA A 65 -4.52 2.46 -3.89
C ALA A 65 -5.39 3.52 -3.20
N ASP A 66 -5.32 4.76 -3.65
CA ASP A 66 -6.09 5.88 -3.12
C ASP A 66 -7.50 5.97 -3.72
N HIS A 67 -7.73 5.32 -4.86
CA HIS A 67 -9.04 5.18 -5.51
C HIS A 67 -9.05 4.01 -6.50
N GLY A 68 -10.24 3.67 -6.99
CA GLY A 68 -10.42 2.71 -8.08
C GLY A 68 -9.95 3.28 -9.41
N CYS A 69 -9.43 2.42 -10.27
CA CYS A 69 -9.05 2.78 -11.62
C CYS A 69 -9.18 1.56 -12.55
N ASP A 70 -10.27 1.50 -13.32
CA ASP A 70 -10.43 0.54 -14.42
C ASP A 70 -10.02 1.19 -15.74
N PRO A 71 -8.85 0.87 -16.30
CA PRO A 71 -8.39 1.45 -17.55
C PRO A 71 -9.18 0.96 -18.77
N THR A 72 -10.12 0.03 -18.62
CA THR A 72 -11.02 -0.45 -19.69
C THR A 72 -12.36 0.29 -19.70
N PHE A 73 -12.68 1.04 -18.63
CA PHE A 73 -13.94 1.76 -18.54
C PHE A 73 -13.94 3.02 -19.42
N LYS A 74 -15.13 3.43 -19.84
CA LYS A 74 -15.30 4.64 -20.70
C LYS A 74 -15.04 5.92 -19.92
N GLY A 75 -14.49 6.93 -20.60
CA GLY A 75 -14.21 8.25 -20.03
C GLY A 75 -12.77 8.37 -19.55
N THR A 76 -12.47 9.43 -18.82
CA THR A 76 -11.13 9.78 -18.32
C THR A 76 -11.05 9.90 -16.81
N ASP A 77 -12.19 9.81 -16.12
CA ASP A 77 -12.27 9.94 -14.67
C ASP A 77 -11.95 8.63 -13.96
N HIS A 78 -11.70 8.72 -12.66
CA HIS A 78 -11.54 7.56 -11.79
C HIS A 78 -12.80 6.69 -11.79
N THR A 79 -12.64 5.43 -11.48
CA THR A 79 -13.72 4.48 -11.36
C THR A 79 -13.93 4.04 -9.92
N ARG A 80 -14.92 3.20 -9.62
CA ARG A 80 -15.41 3.00 -8.25
C ARG A 80 -15.19 1.57 -7.74
N GLU A 81 -14.15 0.93 -8.22
CA GLU A 81 -13.75 -0.39 -7.72
C GLU A 81 -13.25 -0.28 -6.28
N TYR A 82 -13.44 -1.34 -5.52
CA TYR A 82 -12.74 -1.52 -4.26
C TYR A 82 -11.23 -1.56 -4.52
N ILE A 83 -10.48 -0.89 -3.68
CA ILE A 83 -9.02 -0.94 -3.73
C ILE A 83 -8.49 -2.14 -2.95
N PRO A 84 -7.33 -2.69 -3.33
CA PRO A 84 -6.67 -3.73 -2.56
C PRO A 84 -6.04 -3.16 -1.30
N ILE A 85 -5.93 -3.99 -0.25
CA ILE A 85 -4.96 -3.84 0.84
C ILE A 85 -4.16 -5.14 0.86
N LEU A 86 -2.93 -5.09 0.36
CA LEU A 86 -2.03 -6.23 0.35
C LEU A 86 -0.88 -5.97 1.31
N MET A 87 -0.61 -6.93 2.17
CA MET A 87 0.44 -6.79 3.18
C MET A 87 1.45 -7.91 3.10
N TYR A 88 2.70 -7.54 3.30
CA TYR A 88 3.80 -8.48 3.39
C TYR A 88 4.76 -8.07 4.51
N GLY A 89 5.21 -9.03 5.29
CA GLY A 89 6.22 -8.88 6.33
C GLY A 89 6.55 -10.23 6.92
N LYS A 90 7.81 -10.44 7.30
CA LYS A 90 8.26 -11.73 7.83
C LYS A 90 7.62 -12.07 9.19
N GLY A 91 7.27 -11.04 9.96
CA GLY A 91 6.58 -11.16 11.25
C GLY A 91 5.06 -11.29 11.15
N LEU A 92 4.47 -11.20 9.95
CA LEU A 92 3.02 -11.23 9.80
C LEU A 92 2.46 -12.66 9.72
N LYS A 93 1.24 -12.83 10.25
CA LYS A 93 0.45 -14.04 10.06
C LYS A 93 0.11 -14.22 8.57
N GLN A 94 0.48 -15.34 8.01
CA GLN A 94 0.21 -15.63 6.61
C GLN A 94 -1.24 -16.02 6.38
N GLY A 95 -1.79 -15.59 5.23
CA GLY A 95 -3.14 -15.95 4.80
C GLY A 95 -4.26 -15.29 5.60
N THR A 96 -3.98 -14.20 6.32
CA THR A 96 -5.00 -13.42 7.02
C THR A 96 -5.89 -12.69 6.01
N ASP A 97 -7.20 -12.93 6.12
CA ASP A 97 -8.20 -12.17 5.38
C ASP A 97 -8.72 -11.01 6.24
N LEU A 98 -8.40 -9.78 5.83
CA LEU A 98 -8.85 -8.56 6.51
C LEU A 98 -10.30 -8.18 6.19
N GLY A 99 -10.95 -8.89 5.26
CA GLY A 99 -12.26 -8.55 4.75
C GLY A 99 -12.30 -7.15 4.09
N THR A 100 -13.49 -6.59 3.96
CA THR A 100 -13.66 -5.23 3.45
C THR A 100 -13.59 -4.22 4.59
N ARG A 101 -12.63 -3.32 4.55
CA ARG A 101 -12.46 -2.25 5.54
C ARG A 101 -13.32 -1.04 5.18
N PRO A 102 -13.93 -0.36 6.17
CA PRO A 102 -14.86 0.73 5.91
C PRO A 102 -14.19 2.06 5.52
N THR A 103 -12.91 2.23 5.81
CA THR A 103 -12.21 3.49 5.61
C THR A 103 -10.69 3.30 5.45
N PHE A 104 -10.05 4.17 4.65
CA PHE A 104 -8.59 4.29 4.56
C PHE A 104 -7.91 4.58 5.90
N ALA A 105 -8.61 5.24 6.82
CA ALA A 105 -8.08 5.56 8.13
C ALA A 105 -7.69 4.33 8.94
N ASP A 106 -8.21 3.14 8.60
CA ASP A 106 -7.82 1.87 9.21
C ASP A 106 -6.34 1.56 8.96
N ILE A 107 -5.83 1.83 7.74
CA ILE A 107 -4.42 1.70 7.42
C ILE A 107 -3.60 2.67 8.28
N GLY A 108 -4.02 3.94 8.33
CA GLY A 108 -3.35 4.96 9.13
C GLY A 108 -3.27 4.59 10.62
N LYS A 109 -4.37 4.08 11.19
CA LYS A 109 -4.41 3.62 12.58
C LYS A 109 -3.53 2.39 12.82
N THR A 110 -3.42 1.51 11.85
CA THR A 110 -2.53 0.34 11.94
C THR A 110 -1.07 0.76 11.92
N VAL A 111 -0.69 1.69 11.05
CA VAL A 111 0.65 2.27 10.99
C VAL A 111 0.98 3.03 12.29
N GLU A 112 0.05 3.82 12.81
CA GLU A 112 0.19 4.53 14.08
C GLU A 112 0.47 3.56 15.23
N GLU A 113 -0.36 2.52 15.38
CA GLU A 113 -0.18 1.50 16.42
C GLU A 113 1.17 0.77 16.28
N TYR A 114 1.56 0.41 15.06
CA TYR A 114 2.81 -0.28 14.81
C TYR A 114 4.04 0.55 15.18
N LEU A 115 4.07 1.82 14.78
CA LEU A 115 5.22 2.69 14.99
C LEU A 115 5.30 3.27 16.41
N LEU A 116 4.15 3.53 17.05
CA LEU A 116 4.08 4.19 18.37
C LEU A 116 3.77 3.24 19.52
N GLY A 117 3.44 1.97 19.21
CA GLY A 117 3.04 0.96 20.20
C GLY A 117 1.61 1.11 20.72
N SER A 118 0.90 2.16 20.33
CA SER A 118 -0.52 2.37 20.65
C SER A 118 -1.15 3.39 19.70
N CYS A 119 -2.46 3.29 19.49
CA CYS A 119 -3.19 4.36 18.83
C CYS A 119 -3.43 5.53 19.80
N VAL A 120 -3.34 6.74 19.28
CA VAL A 120 -3.80 7.92 20.02
C VAL A 120 -5.33 7.83 20.19
N ASP A 121 -5.76 7.85 21.44
CA ASP A 121 -7.17 7.78 21.78
C ASP A 121 -7.78 9.19 21.59
N ASP A 122 -8.31 9.44 20.39
CA ASP A 122 -9.01 10.67 20.05
C ASP A 122 -10.45 10.32 19.68
N GLU A 123 -11.41 10.84 20.43
CA GLU A 123 -12.85 10.64 20.16
C GLU A 123 -13.27 11.05 18.74
N LYS A 124 -12.44 11.85 18.05
CA LYS A 124 -12.65 12.26 16.66
C LYS A 124 -11.88 11.43 15.66
N ALA A 125 -11.02 10.51 16.11
CA ALA A 125 -10.25 9.68 15.23
C ALA A 125 -11.15 8.71 14.46
N ILE A 126 -11.07 8.80 13.13
CA ILE A 126 -11.71 7.86 12.23
C ILE A 126 -10.76 6.69 12.02
N GLY A 127 -11.30 5.50 11.85
CA GLY A 127 -10.53 4.31 11.55
C GLY A 127 -10.27 3.43 12.77
N LYS A 128 -9.95 2.18 12.47
CA LYS A 128 -9.68 1.14 13.44
C LYS A 128 -8.49 0.32 13.00
N SER A 129 -7.48 0.23 13.84
CA SER A 129 -6.31 -0.62 13.58
C SER A 129 -6.73 -2.08 13.42
N PHE A 130 -6.03 -2.76 12.55
CA PHE A 130 -6.09 -4.21 12.35
C PHE A 130 -4.74 -4.89 12.64
N LEU A 131 -3.84 -4.21 13.36
CA LEU A 131 -2.52 -4.74 13.67
C LEU A 131 -2.61 -6.10 14.40
N GLN A 132 -3.54 -6.24 15.34
CA GLN A 132 -3.75 -7.46 16.12
C GLN A 132 -4.25 -8.65 15.27
N ASP A 133 -4.86 -8.36 14.12
CA ASP A 133 -5.33 -9.40 13.21
C ASP A 133 -4.16 -10.02 12.43
N ILE A 134 -3.11 -9.23 12.16
CA ILE A 134 -1.98 -9.59 11.30
C ILE A 134 -0.69 -9.93 12.04
N MET A 135 -0.56 -9.60 13.32
CA MET A 135 0.57 -9.93 14.20
C MET A 135 0.21 -11.10 15.12
#